data_c3ca0532bb4cdf1d894f6ed8e1098c21
#
_entry.id   c3ca0532bb4cdf1d894f6ed8e1098c21
#
_cell.length_a   1.000
_cell.length_b   1.000
_cell.length_c   1.000
_cell.angle_alpha   90.00
_cell.angle_beta   90.00
_cell.angle_gamma   90.00
#
_symmetry.space_group_name_H-M   'P 1'
#
loop_
_entity.id
_entity.type
_entity.pdbx_description
1 polymer ?
#
loop_
_entity_poly.entity_id
_entity_poly.type
_entity_poly.pdbx_seq_one_letter_code
_entity_poly.pdbx_strand_id
1 'polypeptide(L)'
;MTSDRIVASDPIPTGGAGAGLSSGRALHLLLRMSDAGAVARHRDVAQRAGAVWWPRYGARRRRPTRRELVLQRQLADGVETWVYLLDGHAAHRARLEEIVFDPDGVDPARLAAGFDPARPVWGLFLLRGFDETTRHALVDGLVLDSAPVPGGLRKSLRGSQATLYVRHLEPPGPGPAR
;
A
#
# COMPACT_ATOMS: atom_id res chain seq x y z
N MET A 1 -16.97 57.59 -16.67
CA MET A 1 -17.51 56.34 -17.27
C MET A 1 -16.36 55.53 -17.82
N THR A 2 -15.84 54.66 -17.01
CA THR A 2 -14.66 53.84 -17.34
C THR A 2 -15.13 52.38 -17.33
N SER A 3 -15.16 51.74 -18.51
CA SER A 3 -15.56 50.37 -18.68
C SER A 3 -14.43 49.42 -18.28
N ASP A 4 -14.64 48.68 -17.22
CA ASP A 4 -13.80 47.54 -16.84
C ASP A 4 -14.02 46.40 -17.82
N ARG A 5 -12.96 46.07 -18.55
CA ARG A 5 -12.87 44.86 -19.38
C ARG A 5 -12.51 43.68 -18.51
N ILE A 6 -13.47 42.79 -18.28
CA ILE A 6 -13.25 41.46 -17.70
C ILE A 6 -12.46 40.63 -18.73
N VAL A 7 -11.21 40.34 -18.39
CA VAL A 7 -10.38 39.39 -19.14
C VAL A 7 -10.84 37.99 -18.77
N ALA A 8 -11.45 37.29 -19.71
CA ALA A 8 -11.77 35.88 -19.59
C ALA A 8 -10.47 35.08 -19.51
N SER A 9 -10.26 34.39 -18.40
CA SER A 9 -9.19 33.41 -18.24
C SER A 9 -9.52 32.16 -19.05
N ASP A 10 -8.66 31.82 -19.99
CA ASP A 10 -8.72 30.58 -20.73
C ASP A 10 -8.60 29.37 -19.80
N PRO A 11 -9.38 28.30 -20.02
CA PRO A 11 -9.27 27.07 -19.24
C PRO A 11 -7.93 26.38 -19.57
N ILE A 12 -7.18 26.07 -18.50
CA ILE A 12 -5.97 25.24 -18.59
C ILE A 12 -6.36 23.89 -19.18
N PRO A 13 -5.69 23.40 -20.23
CA PRO A 13 -5.97 22.10 -20.78
C PRO A 13 -5.55 21.01 -19.78
N THR A 14 -6.51 20.36 -19.14
CA THR A 14 -6.33 19.10 -18.43
C THR A 14 -6.12 17.98 -19.47
N GLY A 15 -4.95 17.96 -20.07
CA GLY A 15 -4.56 16.95 -21.03
C GLY A 15 -3.35 16.17 -20.52
N GLY A 16 -3.61 14.98 -20.08
CA GLY A 16 -2.56 14.03 -19.71
C GLY A 16 -3.18 12.76 -19.18
N ALA A 17 -3.88 11.99 -20.03
CA ALA A 17 -4.14 10.59 -19.72
C ALA A 17 -2.78 9.90 -19.59
N GLY A 18 -2.26 9.86 -18.36
CA GLY A 18 -1.12 9.05 -18.00
C GLY A 18 -1.46 7.61 -18.39
N ALA A 19 -0.65 7.02 -19.25
CA ALA A 19 -0.71 5.60 -19.55
C ALA A 19 -0.56 4.85 -18.24
N GLY A 20 -1.70 4.51 -17.60
CA GLY A 20 -1.76 3.82 -16.35
C GLY A 20 -0.93 2.56 -16.46
N LEU A 21 0.04 2.40 -15.55
CA LEU A 21 0.72 1.13 -15.38
C LEU A 21 -0.37 0.08 -15.26
N SER A 22 -0.36 -0.93 -16.14
CA SER A 22 -1.32 -2.02 -16.06
C SER A 22 -1.30 -2.57 -14.62
N SER A 23 -2.46 -2.80 -14.05
CA SER A 23 -2.65 -3.25 -12.65
C SER A 23 -1.73 -4.42 -12.26
N GLY A 24 -1.33 -5.27 -13.22
CA GLY A 24 -0.41 -6.40 -13.00
C GLY A 24 1.05 -5.99 -12.72
N ARG A 25 1.46 -4.77 -13.06
CA ARG A 25 2.84 -4.30 -12.85
C ARG A 25 3.02 -3.50 -11.55
N ALA A 26 1.93 -3.11 -10.91
CA ALA A 26 2.00 -2.36 -9.67
C ALA A 26 2.67 -3.18 -8.55
N LEU A 27 3.52 -2.51 -7.77
CA LEU A 27 4.15 -3.07 -6.60
C LEU A 27 3.19 -2.93 -5.40
N HIS A 28 3.03 -4.00 -4.65
CA HIS A 28 2.22 -4.05 -3.45
C HIS A 28 3.03 -4.56 -2.27
N LEU A 29 2.49 -4.45 -1.07
CA LEU A 29 3.10 -4.95 0.16
C LEU A 29 2.33 -6.16 0.69
N LEU A 30 3.03 -7.13 1.23
CA LEU A 30 2.46 -8.17 2.06
C LEU A 30 3.16 -8.17 3.41
N LEU A 31 2.39 -7.96 4.47
CA LEU A 31 2.85 -7.91 5.85
C LEU A 31 2.36 -9.14 6.61
N ARG A 32 3.29 -9.81 7.28
CA ARG A 32 2.98 -10.90 8.20
C ARG A 32 2.90 -10.35 9.60
N MET A 33 1.81 -10.62 10.27
CA MET A 33 1.54 -10.15 11.61
C MET A 33 1.75 -11.26 12.62
N SER A 34 2.35 -10.94 13.74
CA SER A 34 2.43 -11.81 14.91
C SER A 34 1.30 -11.55 15.91
N ASP A 35 0.65 -10.40 15.79
CA ASP A 35 -0.46 -9.98 16.66
C ASP A 35 -1.77 -10.07 15.88
N ALA A 36 -2.55 -11.11 16.12
CA ALA A 36 -3.85 -11.34 15.48
C ALA A 36 -4.87 -10.22 15.75
N GLY A 37 -4.75 -9.48 16.86
CA GLY A 37 -5.62 -8.35 17.15
C GLY A 37 -5.26 -7.04 16.44
N ALA A 38 -4.06 -6.96 15.84
CA ALA A 38 -3.60 -5.72 15.24
C ALA A 38 -4.50 -5.24 14.09
N VAL A 39 -4.92 -6.15 13.22
CA VAL A 39 -5.78 -5.79 12.07
C VAL A 39 -7.12 -5.26 12.55
N ALA A 40 -7.75 -5.90 13.54
CA ALA A 40 -9.03 -5.45 14.10
C ALA A 40 -8.93 -4.03 14.67
N ARG A 41 -7.90 -3.76 15.50
CA ARG A 41 -7.69 -2.43 16.09
C ARG A 41 -7.50 -1.34 15.02
N HIS A 42 -6.75 -1.63 13.97
CA HIS A 42 -6.52 -0.67 12.88
C HIS A 42 -7.78 -0.47 12.04
N ARG A 43 -8.53 -1.54 11.75
CA ARG A 43 -9.81 -1.46 11.04
C ARG A 43 -10.82 -0.58 11.79
N ASP A 44 -10.93 -0.72 13.11
CA ASP A 44 -11.82 0.08 13.93
C ASP A 44 -11.49 1.58 13.86
N VAL A 45 -10.20 1.95 13.84
CA VAL A 45 -9.79 3.34 13.63
C VAL A 45 -10.13 3.80 12.21
N ALA A 46 -9.80 3.00 11.20
CA ALA A 46 -10.09 3.34 9.81
C ALA A 46 -11.60 3.54 9.54
N GLN A 47 -12.46 2.76 10.21
CA GLN A 47 -13.92 2.93 10.13
C GLN A 47 -14.39 4.25 10.72
N ARG A 48 -13.80 4.70 11.84
CA ARG A 48 -14.17 5.97 12.49
C ARG A 48 -13.56 7.20 11.83
N ALA A 49 -12.28 7.13 11.44
CA ALA A 49 -11.50 8.27 10.95
C ALA A 49 -11.25 8.26 9.43
N GLY A 50 -11.89 7.31 8.71
CA GLY A 50 -11.74 7.15 7.26
C GLY A 50 -10.45 6.48 6.81
N ALA A 51 -9.39 6.55 7.62
CA ALA A 51 -8.10 5.90 7.38
C ALA A 51 -7.33 5.73 8.71
N VAL A 52 -6.30 4.90 8.70
CA VAL A 52 -5.47 4.63 9.88
C VAL A 52 -4.00 4.59 9.53
N TRP A 53 -3.14 5.13 10.38
CA TRP A 53 -1.70 5.02 10.29
C TRP A 53 -1.24 3.68 10.85
N TRP A 54 -0.59 2.90 9.99
CA TRP A 54 0.01 1.61 10.32
C TRP A 54 1.51 1.78 10.58
N PRO A 55 2.00 1.63 11.82
CA PRO A 55 3.40 1.86 12.13
C PRO A 55 4.30 0.73 11.62
N ARG A 56 5.44 1.11 11.12
CA ARG A 56 6.54 0.22 10.77
C ARG A 56 7.63 0.38 11.82
N TYR A 57 7.62 -0.51 12.81
CA TYR A 57 8.62 -0.51 13.87
C TYR A 57 9.97 -1.01 13.37
N GLY A 58 11.04 -0.43 13.92
CA GLY A 58 12.42 -0.76 13.61
C GLY A 58 13.34 0.46 13.69
N ALA A 59 14.63 0.25 13.54
CA ALA A 59 15.60 1.34 13.55
C ALA A 59 15.26 2.38 12.46
N ARG A 60 15.30 3.66 12.86
CA ARG A 60 15.07 4.78 11.94
C ARG A 60 16.11 4.74 10.82
N ARG A 61 15.65 4.65 9.60
CA ARG A 61 16.52 4.62 8.42
C ARG A 61 16.74 6.05 7.93
N ARG A 62 17.96 6.32 7.49
CA ARG A 62 18.27 7.65 6.93
C ARG A 62 17.65 7.89 5.54
N ARG A 63 17.33 6.81 4.82
CA ARG A 63 16.78 6.90 3.46
C ARG A 63 15.81 5.75 3.19
N PRO A 64 14.73 5.99 2.43
CA PRO A 64 13.86 4.93 1.93
C PRO A 64 14.63 3.96 1.02
N THR A 65 14.21 2.72 0.99
CA THR A 65 14.69 1.71 0.05
C THR A 65 14.18 2.01 -1.36
N ARG A 66 14.82 1.41 -2.39
CA ARG A 66 14.35 1.53 -3.79
C ARG A 66 12.88 1.11 -3.96
N ARG A 67 12.43 0.07 -3.26
CA ARG A 67 11.04 -0.40 -3.33
C ARG A 67 10.06 0.58 -2.68
N GLU A 68 10.43 1.17 -1.58
CA GLU A 68 9.63 2.20 -0.92
C GLU A 68 9.49 3.46 -1.79
N LEU A 69 10.55 3.86 -2.50
CA LEU A 69 10.49 4.95 -3.49
C LEU A 69 9.57 4.59 -4.67
N VAL A 70 9.57 3.34 -5.14
CA VAL A 70 8.63 2.89 -6.17
C VAL A 70 7.19 2.99 -5.68
N LEU A 71 6.91 2.55 -4.44
CA LEU A 71 5.57 2.67 -3.85
C LEU A 71 5.14 4.15 -3.73
N GLN A 72 6.01 5.04 -3.24
CA GLN A 72 5.69 6.47 -3.15
C GLN A 72 5.38 7.05 -4.53
N ARG A 73 6.17 6.71 -5.55
CA ARG A 73 5.92 7.17 -6.91
C ARG A 73 4.59 6.64 -7.45
N GLN A 74 4.27 5.36 -7.25
CA GLN A 74 2.98 4.79 -7.62
C GLN A 74 1.81 5.55 -7.01
N LEU A 75 1.90 5.90 -5.71
CA LEU A 75 0.87 6.67 -5.02
C LEU A 75 0.74 8.07 -5.63
N ALA A 76 1.85 8.75 -5.92
CA ALA A 76 1.86 10.06 -6.57
C ALA A 76 1.26 10.01 -7.98
N ASP A 77 1.48 8.92 -8.71
CA ASP A 77 0.93 8.69 -10.06
C ASP A 77 -0.52 8.19 -10.01
N GLY A 78 -1.16 8.08 -8.83
CA GLY A 78 -2.53 7.60 -8.65
C GLY A 78 -2.71 6.10 -8.90
N VAL A 79 -1.63 5.32 -8.90
CA VAL A 79 -1.68 3.87 -9.10
C VAL A 79 -2.21 3.19 -7.84
N GLU A 80 -3.28 2.41 -7.99
CA GLU A 80 -3.88 1.67 -6.89
C GLU A 80 -2.87 0.69 -6.27
N THR A 81 -2.58 0.90 -4.98
CA THR A 81 -1.56 0.15 -4.25
C THR A 81 -2.16 -0.49 -3.01
N TRP A 82 -1.89 -1.78 -2.81
CA TRP A 82 -2.47 -2.57 -1.73
C TRP A 82 -1.43 -2.98 -0.70
N VAL A 83 -1.88 -3.06 0.55
CA VAL A 83 -1.19 -3.75 1.64
C VAL A 83 -2.01 -4.98 2.00
N TYR A 84 -1.43 -6.15 1.82
CA TYR A 84 -1.98 -7.42 2.23
C TYR A 84 -1.46 -7.76 3.62
N LEU A 85 -2.36 -8.15 4.53
CA LEU A 85 -2.08 -8.40 5.92
C LEU A 85 -2.40 -9.87 6.23
N LEU A 86 -1.42 -10.61 6.69
CA LEU A 86 -1.58 -12.01 7.11
C LEU A 86 -1.38 -12.12 8.61
N ASP A 87 -2.40 -12.50 9.34
CA ASP A 87 -2.38 -12.71 10.79
C ASP A 87 -2.59 -14.20 11.13
N GLY A 88 -1.65 -15.03 10.80
CA GLY A 88 -1.75 -16.47 11.04
C GLY A 88 -2.77 -17.16 10.13
N HIS A 89 -4.06 -17.05 10.41
CA HIS A 89 -5.13 -17.75 9.70
C HIS A 89 -5.95 -16.86 8.78
N ALA A 90 -6.14 -15.61 9.16
CA ALA A 90 -6.90 -14.65 8.39
C ALA A 90 -6.00 -13.85 7.44
N ALA A 91 -6.61 -13.39 6.36
CA ALA A 91 -5.97 -12.51 5.41
C ALA A 91 -6.87 -11.30 5.15
N HIS A 92 -6.25 -10.14 5.05
CA HIS A 92 -6.94 -8.90 4.75
C HIS A 92 -6.17 -8.13 3.70
N ARG A 93 -6.84 -7.21 3.02
CA ARG A 93 -6.20 -6.20 2.19
C ARG A 93 -6.70 -4.83 2.60
N ALA A 94 -5.82 -3.85 2.50
CA ALA A 94 -6.17 -2.45 2.70
C ALA A 94 -5.50 -1.62 1.61
N ARG A 95 -6.14 -0.55 1.18
CA ARG A 95 -5.57 0.38 0.21
C ARG A 95 -4.51 1.23 0.89
N LEU A 96 -3.35 1.33 0.27
CA LEU A 96 -2.27 2.23 0.69
C LEU A 96 -2.51 3.60 0.05
N GLU A 97 -2.66 4.62 0.89
CA GLU A 97 -2.92 6.00 0.44
C GLU A 97 -1.67 6.88 0.53
N GLU A 98 -0.84 6.64 1.55
CA GLU A 98 0.33 7.47 1.81
C GLU A 98 1.42 6.69 2.54
N ILE A 99 2.67 7.09 2.36
CA ILE A 99 3.84 6.60 3.09
C ILE A 99 4.61 7.80 3.63
N VAL A 100 4.80 7.84 4.96
CA VAL A 100 5.59 8.88 5.65
C VAL A 100 6.77 8.21 6.33
N PHE A 101 7.98 8.73 6.10
CA PHE A 101 9.22 8.23 6.73
C PHE A 101 9.65 9.08 7.93
N ASP A 102 9.02 10.22 8.13
CA ASP A 102 9.15 11.01 9.35
C ASP A 102 7.80 11.06 10.05
N PRO A 103 7.64 10.35 11.18
CA PRO A 103 6.37 10.27 11.88
C PRO A 103 5.98 11.54 12.61
N ASP A 104 6.86 12.54 12.67
CA ASP A 104 6.57 13.80 13.35
C ASP A 104 5.47 14.57 12.59
N GLY A 105 4.35 14.84 13.25
CA GLY A 105 3.25 15.63 12.67
C GLY A 105 2.08 14.82 12.10
N VAL A 106 2.07 13.49 12.25
CA VAL A 106 0.87 12.71 11.87
C VAL A 106 -0.26 12.89 12.89
N ASP A 107 -1.50 12.88 12.39
CA ASP A 107 -2.69 13.02 13.20
C ASP A 107 -2.83 11.85 14.21
N PRO A 108 -2.75 12.11 15.53
CA PRO A 108 -2.87 11.06 16.55
C PRO A 108 -4.22 10.34 16.51
N ALA A 109 -5.30 10.99 16.07
CA ALA A 109 -6.63 10.38 16.00
C ALA A 109 -6.69 9.23 14.99
N ARG A 110 -5.73 9.16 14.06
CA ARG A 110 -5.59 8.08 13.08
C ARG A 110 -4.58 7.00 13.48
N LEU A 111 -4.02 7.08 14.69
CA LEU A 111 -3.17 6.01 15.21
C LEU A 111 -4.03 4.96 15.91
N ALA A 112 -3.73 3.69 15.68
CA ALA A 112 -4.45 2.61 16.33
C ALA A 112 -4.13 2.53 17.84
N ALA A 113 -5.08 2.06 18.63
CA ALA A 113 -4.84 1.70 20.01
C ALA A 113 -3.70 0.66 20.08
N GLY A 114 -2.74 0.88 20.96
CA GLY A 114 -1.53 0.07 21.07
C GLY A 114 -0.37 0.57 20.20
N PHE A 115 -0.50 1.73 19.58
CA PHE A 115 0.67 2.46 19.08
C PHE A 115 1.59 2.78 20.25
N ASP A 116 2.83 2.33 20.15
CA ASP A 116 3.85 2.57 21.18
C ASP A 116 4.83 3.65 20.71
N PRO A 117 4.70 4.89 21.19
CA PRO A 117 5.58 5.99 20.77
C PRO A 117 7.03 5.81 21.27
N ALA A 118 7.27 4.95 22.26
CA ALA A 118 8.62 4.67 22.75
C ALA A 118 9.40 3.71 21.82
N ARG A 119 8.70 2.97 20.95
CA ARG A 119 9.35 2.10 19.97
C ARG A 119 9.78 2.91 18.76
N PRO A 120 11.02 2.74 18.29
CA PRO A 120 11.45 3.41 17.07
C PRO A 120 10.56 3.03 15.88
N VAL A 121 10.02 4.03 15.20
CA VAL A 121 9.23 3.88 13.97
C VAL A 121 10.05 4.44 12.82
N TRP A 122 10.25 3.64 11.78
CA TRP A 122 10.97 4.10 10.60
C TRP A 122 10.03 4.64 9.49
N GLY A 123 8.73 4.37 9.61
CA GLY A 123 7.74 4.87 8.67
C GLY A 123 6.32 4.53 9.10
N LEU A 124 5.37 5.25 8.53
CA LEU A 124 3.94 5.08 8.71
C LEU A 124 3.27 4.90 7.36
N PHE A 125 2.36 3.97 7.26
CA PHE A 125 1.54 3.70 6.09
C PHE A 125 0.10 4.10 6.38
N LEU A 126 -0.46 5.03 5.62
CA LEU A 126 -1.87 5.39 5.72
C LEU A 126 -2.70 4.35 4.96
N LEU A 127 -3.53 3.63 5.69
CA LEU A 127 -4.35 2.55 5.15
C LEU A 127 -5.83 2.89 5.22
N ARG A 128 -6.57 2.52 4.16
CA ARG A 128 -8.03 2.68 4.07
C ARG A 128 -8.68 1.40 3.55
N GLY A 129 -9.93 1.17 3.96
CA GLY A 129 -10.76 0.10 3.40
C GLY A 129 -10.15 -1.28 3.68
N PHE A 130 -10.50 -1.86 4.83
CA PHE A 130 -10.01 -3.19 5.21
C PHE A 130 -11.03 -4.24 4.76
N ASP A 131 -10.70 -4.96 3.69
CA ASP A 131 -11.48 -6.08 3.18
C ASP A 131 -10.89 -7.39 3.65
N GLU A 132 -11.73 -8.34 4.00
CA GLU A 132 -11.32 -9.72 4.23
C GLU A 132 -11.03 -10.42 2.90
N THR A 133 -10.03 -11.28 2.91
CA THR A 133 -9.67 -12.14 1.79
C THR A 133 -9.21 -13.49 2.35
N THR A 134 -8.93 -14.43 1.48
CA THR A 134 -8.40 -15.71 1.93
C THR A 134 -6.90 -15.79 1.68
N ARG A 135 -6.19 -16.49 2.57
CA ARG A 135 -4.78 -16.77 2.36
C ARG A 135 -4.52 -17.48 1.02
N HIS A 136 -5.44 -18.33 0.62
CA HIS A 136 -5.38 -19.05 -0.67
C HIS A 136 -5.42 -18.08 -1.84
N ALA A 137 -6.41 -17.19 -1.86
CA ALA A 137 -6.53 -16.18 -2.91
C ALA A 137 -5.29 -15.29 -3.01
N LEU A 138 -4.69 -14.90 -1.87
CA LEU A 138 -3.45 -14.11 -1.87
C LEU A 138 -2.28 -14.90 -2.46
N VAL A 139 -2.10 -16.15 -2.06
CA VAL A 139 -0.97 -16.98 -2.50
C VAL A 139 -1.05 -17.31 -3.99
N ASP A 140 -2.25 -17.49 -4.51
CA ASP A 140 -2.47 -17.85 -5.92
C ASP A 140 -2.54 -16.61 -6.82
N GLY A 141 -2.98 -15.47 -6.30
CA GLY A 141 -3.11 -14.22 -7.05
C GLY A 141 -1.86 -13.33 -7.04
N LEU A 142 -0.85 -13.65 -6.24
CA LEU A 142 0.32 -12.79 -6.07
C LEU A 142 1.63 -13.54 -6.33
N VAL A 143 2.61 -12.80 -6.85
CA VAL A 143 4.00 -13.26 -7.01
C VAL A 143 4.96 -12.32 -6.28
N LEU A 144 6.13 -12.83 -5.93
CA LEU A 144 7.18 -12.00 -5.35
C LEU A 144 7.76 -11.05 -6.40
N ASP A 145 7.99 -9.79 -6.02
CA ASP A 145 8.70 -8.84 -6.88
C ASP A 145 10.13 -9.27 -7.21
N SER A 146 10.81 -9.91 -6.26
CA SER A 146 12.20 -10.39 -6.43
C SER A 146 12.32 -11.67 -7.24
N ALA A 147 11.24 -12.45 -7.34
CA ALA A 147 11.20 -13.72 -8.08
C ALA A 147 9.76 -13.96 -8.55
N PRO A 148 9.36 -13.37 -9.69
CA PRO A 148 7.97 -13.39 -10.15
C PRO A 148 7.60 -14.72 -10.81
N VAL A 149 7.69 -15.80 -10.02
CA VAL A 149 7.33 -17.15 -10.46
C VAL A 149 6.12 -17.66 -9.67
N PRO A 150 5.17 -18.37 -10.30
CA PRO A 150 4.05 -18.98 -9.61
C PRO A 150 4.52 -19.87 -8.44
N GLY A 151 3.85 -19.79 -7.30
CA GLY A 151 4.19 -20.57 -6.10
C GLY A 151 5.41 -20.07 -5.31
N GLY A 152 6.19 -19.13 -5.82
CA GLY A 152 7.34 -18.54 -5.12
C GLY A 152 6.94 -17.87 -3.80
N LEU A 153 5.79 -17.20 -3.78
CA LEU A 153 5.24 -16.59 -2.57
C LEU A 153 4.96 -17.63 -1.46
N ARG A 154 4.39 -18.77 -1.80
CA ARG A 154 4.11 -19.86 -0.84
C ARG A 154 5.37 -20.33 -0.12
N LYS A 155 6.50 -20.43 -0.84
CA LYS A 155 7.79 -20.79 -0.26
C LYS A 155 8.32 -19.71 0.68
N SER A 156 8.23 -18.43 0.28
CA SER A 156 8.68 -17.29 1.09
C SER A 156 7.84 -17.09 2.35
N LEU A 157 6.57 -17.45 2.35
CA LEU A 157 5.73 -17.41 3.54
C LEU A 157 6.12 -18.42 4.62
N ARG A 158 6.96 -19.40 4.33
CA ARG A 158 7.56 -20.31 5.32
C ARG A 158 8.78 -19.70 6.03
N GLY A 159 9.38 -18.66 5.45
CA GLY A 159 10.54 -17.95 6.01
C GLY A 159 10.14 -16.99 7.13
N SER A 160 11.14 -16.30 7.70
CA SER A 160 10.96 -15.34 8.81
C SER A 160 10.69 -13.89 8.39
N GLN A 161 10.66 -13.60 7.09
CA GLN A 161 10.47 -12.24 6.61
C GLN A 161 9.06 -11.71 6.94
N ALA A 162 9.00 -10.63 7.72
CA ALA A 162 7.75 -9.98 8.10
C ALA A 162 7.15 -9.11 6.98
N THR A 163 7.96 -8.68 6.01
CA THR A 163 7.54 -7.81 4.90
C THR A 163 8.01 -8.41 3.58
N LEU A 164 7.08 -8.58 2.66
CA LEU A 164 7.34 -9.01 1.30
C LEU A 164 6.82 -7.96 0.33
N TYR A 165 7.51 -7.77 -0.80
CA TYR A 165 7.03 -6.96 -1.91
C TYR A 165 6.49 -7.91 -2.97
N VAL A 166 5.26 -7.65 -3.41
CA VAL A 166 4.51 -8.55 -4.29
C VAL A 166 3.88 -7.79 -5.46
N ARG A 167 3.54 -8.52 -6.52
CA ARG A 167 2.77 -8.05 -7.66
C ARG A 167 1.61 -9.00 -7.91
N HIS A 168 0.59 -8.54 -8.60
CA HIS A 168 -0.43 -9.45 -9.10
C HIS A 168 0.17 -10.40 -10.12
N LEU A 169 -0.24 -11.65 -10.07
CA LEU A 169 0.05 -12.61 -11.12
C LEU A 169 -0.70 -12.14 -12.37
N GLU A 170 0.05 -11.81 -13.44
CA GLU A 170 -0.59 -11.49 -14.72
C GLU A 170 -1.25 -12.76 -15.25
N PRO A 171 -2.52 -12.68 -15.70
CA PRO A 171 -3.12 -13.80 -16.39
C PRO A 171 -2.24 -14.15 -17.62
N PRO A 172 -2.12 -15.43 -17.98
CA PRO A 172 -1.39 -15.80 -19.19
C PRO A 172 -1.97 -15.01 -20.37
N GLY A 173 -1.11 -14.26 -21.04
CA GLY A 173 -1.51 -13.50 -22.24
C GLY A 173 -2.16 -14.44 -23.25
N PRO A 174 -3.03 -13.93 -24.14
CA PRO A 174 -3.56 -14.74 -25.22
C PRO A 174 -2.37 -15.35 -25.97
N GLY A 175 -2.30 -16.69 -25.93
CA GLY A 175 -1.26 -17.41 -26.66
C GLY A 175 -1.25 -16.98 -28.11
N PRO A 176 -0.12 -17.10 -28.85
CA PRO A 176 -0.08 -16.79 -30.26
C PRO A 176 -1.18 -17.59 -30.96
N ALA A 177 -2.04 -16.89 -31.71
CA ALA A 177 -3.04 -17.53 -32.55
C ALA A 177 -2.29 -18.49 -33.49
N ARG A 178 -2.61 -19.79 -33.37
CA ARG A 178 -2.06 -20.82 -34.27
C ARG A 178 -2.76 -20.76 -35.63
#